data_579b4a9a494e2c7d0b54c56779092608
#
_entry.id   579b4a9a494e2c7d0b54c56779092608
#
_cell.length_a   1.000
_cell.length_b   1.000
_cell.length_c   1.000
_cell.angle_alpha   90.00
_cell.angle_beta   90.00
_cell.angle_gamma   90.00
#
_symmetry.space_group_name_H-M   'P 1'
#
loop_
_entity.id
_entity.type
_entity.pdbx_description
1 polymer ?
#
loop_
_entity_poly.entity_id
_entity_poly.type
_entity_poly.pdbx_seq_one_letter_code
_entity_poly.pdbx_strand_id
1 'polypeptide(L)'
;MTAGSLTTGAFAAIVAIGATAAQPAPDAPEVPLTTSSRTSLGITIYNDGEALVRDVRRVALSHGTQRVAFREVAATIRPETASLKSVSGSGFDLLEQNFDFDLLTPTALLHKYVGRSVTVIRTNSATGAESSEQATVLATNDGVVLRYPDRIETGVAGRLAFPDVPANLRDRPTLSVLLDVAHAGDQQVELMYLANQVGWKADYIANLNPEGNRMTLNGWVTLTNQSGTAYQDARLQLVAGTLNRVAPERQRMVYERAAGKTVAAADMSEEKLGDYHLYTLPRATTIENNQTKQVALLSAAGVPVHREYVLQNSEVDYWYRGRHPEIRKGLKPSVYLRFENKGGELGIPLPAGVVRAYMPDSSGGSQLIGEDSIAHTAKGEQVSLRLGEAFDLTADRVQTDYRVLSERSSQSSYRIELRNADSKAVTVTVREPLHGDWNIVSETQPHEKESAGSAVWKFQLPAEGKAVLEYTAVIRW
;
A
#
# COMPACT_ATOMS: atom_id res chain seq x y z
N MET A 1 91.53 -19.32 -50.90
CA MET A 1 91.30 -18.41 -49.78
C MET A 1 89.83 -18.31 -49.66
N THR A 2 89.24 -19.12 -48.79
CA THR A 2 87.80 -19.29 -48.68
C THR A 2 87.43 -19.26 -47.22
N ALA A 3 86.65 -18.29 -46.79
CA ALA A 3 86.15 -18.20 -45.43
C ALA A 3 84.75 -18.86 -45.37
N GLY A 4 84.63 -19.82 -44.51
CA GLY A 4 83.36 -20.51 -44.28
C GLY A 4 82.57 -19.77 -43.17
N SER A 5 81.25 -19.60 -43.41
CA SER A 5 80.30 -19.04 -42.49
C SER A 5 79.55 -20.17 -41.78
N LEU A 6 79.64 -20.20 -40.44
CA LEU A 6 78.83 -21.05 -39.56
C LEU A 6 77.49 -20.35 -39.19
N THR A 7 76.43 -20.95 -39.61
CA THR A 7 75.05 -20.55 -39.13
C THR A 7 74.65 -21.33 -37.89
N THR A 8 74.49 -20.62 -36.77
CA THR A 8 73.97 -21.15 -35.50
C THR A 8 72.46 -21.08 -35.48
N GLY A 9 71.82 -22.22 -35.55
CA GLY A 9 70.34 -22.32 -35.40
C GLY A 9 69.92 -22.22 -33.91
N ALA A 10 69.10 -21.22 -33.59
CA ALA A 10 68.52 -21.08 -32.32
C ALA A 10 67.17 -21.86 -32.26
N PHE A 11 67.10 -22.89 -31.44
CA PHE A 11 65.85 -23.59 -31.10
C PHE A 11 65.08 -22.75 -30.08
N ALA A 12 63.90 -22.19 -30.44
CA ALA A 12 62.98 -21.58 -29.58
C ALA A 12 62.07 -22.65 -28.91
N ALA A 13 62.25 -22.87 -27.62
CA ALA A 13 61.36 -23.72 -26.82
C ALA A 13 60.05 -22.95 -26.53
N ILE A 14 58.97 -23.41 -27.12
CA ILE A 14 57.60 -22.91 -26.79
C ILE A 14 57.20 -23.58 -25.44
N VAL A 15 57.24 -22.80 -24.37
CA VAL A 15 56.62 -23.18 -23.09
C VAL A 15 55.10 -22.96 -23.21
N ALA A 16 54.32 -24.02 -23.37
CA ALA A 16 52.89 -24.01 -23.28
C ALA A 16 52.50 -23.78 -21.78
N ILE A 17 52.11 -22.54 -21.48
CA ILE A 17 51.43 -22.23 -20.19
C ILE A 17 50.05 -22.84 -20.29
N GLY A 18 49.86 -24.03 -19.68
CA GLY A 18 48.55 -24.63 -19.49
C GLY A 18 47.76 -23.75 -18.52
N ALA A 19 46.77 -23.02 -19.03
CA ALA A 19 45.77 -22.40 -18.20
C ALA A 19 44.98 -23.53 -17.51
N THR A 20 45.33 -23.85 -16.28
CA THR A 20 44.48 -24.65 -15.38
C THR A 20 43.23 -23.83 -15.16
N ALA A 21 42.11 -24.26 -15.75
CA ALA A 21 40.79 -23.77 -15.36
C ALA A 21 40.64 -23.99 -13.87
N ALA A 22 40.54 -22.91 -13.12
CA ALA A 22 40.25 -22.98 -11.70
C ALA A 22 38.95 -23.76 -11.54
N GLN A 23 39.04 -24.94 -10.90
CA GLN A 23 37.82 -25.62 -10.45
C GLN A 23 37.07 -24.67 -9.51
N PRO A 24 35.75 -24.57 -9.63
CA PRO A 24 34.99 -23.81 -8.64
C PRO A 24 35.32 -24.34 -7.25
N ALA A 25 35.69 -23.43 -6.34
CA ALA A 25 35.97 -23.79 -4.97
C ALA A 25 34.77 -24.56 -4.40
N PRO A 26 34.98 -25.64 -3.61
CA PRO A 26 33.92 -26.37 -2.97
C PRO A 26 33.05 -25.35 -2.20
N ASP A 27 31.72 -25.44 -2.32
CA ASP A 27 30.80 -24.55 -1.64
C ASP A 27 31.19 -24.48 -0.14
N ALA A 28 31.53 -23.27 0.32
CA ALA A 28 31.83 -23.04 1.72
C ALA A 28 30.61 -23.52 2.55
N PRO A 29 30.82 -24.19 3.68
CA PRO A 29 29.76 -24.73 4.50
C PRO A 29 28.77 -23.61 4.87
N GLU A 30 27.51 -23.87 4.58
CA GLU A 30 26.42 -22.88 4.81
C GLU A 30 25.96 -22.96 6.28
N VAL A 31 25.97 -21.81 6.97
CA VAL A 31 25.42 -21.66 8.33
C VAL A 31 23.96 -21.16 8.21
N PRO A 32 22.97 -22.02 8.50
CA PRO A 32 21.58 -21.60 8.44
C PRO A 32 21.19 -20.74 9.64
N LEU A 33 20.63 -19.55 9.40
CA LEU A 33 20.01 -18.71 10.41
C LEU A 33 18.49 -18.79 10.23
N THR A 34 17.83 -19.39 11.19
CA THR A 34 16.37 -19.48 11.25
C THR A 34 15.79 -18.40 12.18
N THR A 35 14.47 -18.33 12.29
CA THR A 35 13.80 -17.42 13.23
C THR A 35 14.16 -17.70 14.69
N SER A 36 14.63 -18.90 15.04
CA SER A 36 15.09 -19.22 16.40
C SER A 36 16.36 -18.47 16.82
N SER A 37 17.18 -18.02 15.86
CA SER A 37 18.36 -17.18 16.11
C SER A 37 18.05 -15.69 16.19
N ARG A 38 16.79 -15.28 15.92
CA ARG A 38 16.36 -13.88 15.93
C ARG A 38 16.35 -13.33 17.35
N THR A 39 16.96 -12.17 17.53
CA THR A 39 16.98 -11.43 18.80
C THR A 39 16.07 -10.22 18.80
N SER A 40 15.83 -9.61 17.64
CA SER A 40 14.84 -8.56 17.47
C SER A 40 14.36 -8.47 16.03
N LEU A 41 13.11 -8.01 15.88
CA LEU A 41 12.48 -7.73 14.58
C LEU A 41 11.79 -6.38 14.62
N GLY A 42 12.12 -5.52 13.68
CA GLY A 42 11.42 -4.27 13.41
C GLY A 42 10.82 -4.28 12.01
N ILE A 43 9.64 -3.75 11.89
CA ILE A 43 9.00 -3.54 10.60
C ILE A 43 8.44 -2.13 10.52
N THR A 44 8.84 -1.39 9.49
CA THR A 44 8.33 -0.06 9.18
C THR A 44 7.55 -0.14 7.87
N ILE A 45 6.23 0.03 7.94
CA ILE A 45 5.34 -0.13 6.79
C ILE A 45 5.01 1.23 6.21
N TYR A 46 5.13 1.38 4.90
CA TYR A 46 4.81 2.59 4.14
C TYR A 46 3.44 2.48 3.47
N ASN A 47 2.85 3.62 3.07
CA ASN A 47 1.51 3.66 2.46
C ASN A 47 1.44 3.03 1.06
N ASP A 48 2.57 2.84 0.40
CA ASP A 48 2.67 2.38 -0.99
C ASP A 48 2.79 0.86 -1.14
N GLY A 49 2.56 0.10 -0.07
CA GLY A 49 2.58 -1.36 -0.09
C GLY A 49 3.97 -1.98 0.08
N GLU A 50 4.93 -1.21 0.57
CA GLU A 50 6.28 -1.66 0.94
C GLU A 50 6.52 -1.58 2.44
N ALA A 51 7.44 -2.41 2.92
CA ALA A 51 7.91 -2.36 4.30
C ALA A 51 9.44 -2.49 4.37
N LEU A 52 10.05 -1.71 5.26
CA LEU A 52 11.43 -1.88 5.68
C LEU A 52 11.47 -2.89 6.83
N VAL A 53 12.14 -4.00 6.61
CA VAL A 53 12.35 -5.06 7.62
C VAL A 53 13.75 -4.91 8.20
N ARG A 54 13.86 -4.95 9.52
CA ARG A 54 15.13 -4.99 10.28
C ARG A 54 15.12 -6.24 11.14
N ASP A 55 15.90 -7.23 10.75
CA ASP A 55 15.97 -8.57 11.36
C ASP A 55 17.35 -8.78 11.99
N VAL A 56 17.43 -8.79 13.31
CA VAL A 56 18.67 -9.00 14.05
C VAL A 56 18.73 -10.45 14.52
N ARG A 57 19.78 -11.16 14.10
CA ARG A 57 20.00 -12.56 14.47
C ARG A 57 21.37 -12.77 15.10
N ARG A 58 21.46 -13.74 16.00
CA ARG A 58 22.73 -14.21 16.57
C ARG A 58 23.32 -15.29 15.67
N VAL A 59 24.61 -15.21 15.42
CA VAL A 59 25.37 -16.18 14.63
C VAL A 59 26.76 -16.39 15.22
N ALA A 60 27.20 -17.64 15.26
CA ALA A 60 28.60 -18.00 15.54
C ALA A 60 29.34 -17.99 14.19
N LEU A 61 30.25 -17.03 14.01
CA LEU A 61 31.05 -16.90 12.79
C LEU A 61 32.44 -17.52 13.02
N SER A 62 32.93 -18.25 12.03
CA SER A 62 34.29 -18.75 11.98
C SER A 62 35.22 -17.79 11.25
N HIS A 63 36.52 -17.82 11.49
CA HIS A 63 37.48 -17.04 10.72
C HIS A 63 37.55 -17.49 9.26
N GLY A 64 37.71 -16.55 8.34
CA GLY A 64 37.80 -16.76 6.90
C GLY A 64 36.47 -16.73 6.19
N THR A 65 36.44 -17.20 4.94
CA THR A 65 35.27 -17.15 4.07
C THR A 65 34.24 -18.21 4.45
N GLN A 66 32.99 -17.76 4.67
CA GLN A 66 31.87 -18.66 4.97
C GLN A 66 30.57 -18.15 4.40
N ARG A 67 29.63 -19.05 4.18
CA ARG A 67 28.28 -18.74 3.69
C ARG A 67 27.29 -18.77 4.85
N VAL A 68 26.46 -17.71 4.95
CA VAL A 68 25.40 -17.59 5.96
C VAL A 68 24.07 -17.45 5.24
N ALA A 69 23.08 -18.26 5.61
CA ALA A 69 21.78 -18.29 4.98
C ALA A 69 20.69 -17.75 5.92
N PHE A 70 20.19 -16.56 5.65
CA PHE A 70 19.03 -16.00 6.32
C PHE A 70 17.75 -16.63 5.76
N ARG A 71 17.24 -17.63 6.46
CA ARG A 71 16.01 -18.32 6.08
C ARG A 71 14.78 -17.54 6.57
N GLU A 72 13.64 -17.75 5.91
CA GLU A 72 12.37 -17.13 6.28
C GLU A 72 12.35 -15.59 6.12
N VAL A 73 13.12 -15.08 5.17
CA VAL A 73 12.98 -13.71 4.71
C VAL A 73 11.70 -13.56 3.88
N ALA A 74 11.25 -12.34 3.63
CA ALA A 74 10.07 -12.13 2.77
C ALA A 74 10.30 -12.72 1.37
N ALA A 75 9.31 -13.44 0.84
CA ALA A 75 9.36 -13.92 -0.55
C ALA A 75 9.34 -12.75 -1.56
N THR A 76 8.80 -11.62 -1.13
CA THR A 76 8.72 -10.37 -1.91
C THR A 76 9.83 -9.38 -1.58
N ILE A 77 10.94 -9.85 -0.99
CA ILE A 77 12.14 -9.04 -0.73
C ILE A 77 12.63 -8.39 -2.02
N ARG A 78 13.16 -7.19 -1.89
CA ARG A 78 13.94 -6.52 -2.94
C ARG A 78 15.42 -6.73 -2.66
N PRO A 79 16.06 -7.72 -3.29
CA PRO A 79 17.43 -8.13 -2.93
C PRO A 79 18.46 -7.00 -3.05
N GLU A 80 18.25 -6.09 -4.01
CA GLU A 80 19.12 -4.92 -4.25
C GLU A 80 19.10 -3.90 -3.10
N THR A 81 18.13 -4.01 -2.20
CA THR A 81 18.01 -3.14 -1.02
C THR A 81 18.56 -3.78 0.25
N ALA A 82 18.95 -5.07 0.17
CA ALA A 82 19.43 -5.78 1.34
C ALA A 82 20.79 -5.24 1.78
N SER A 83 20.89 -4.96 3.07
CA SER A 83 22.09 -4.49 3.74
C SER A 83 22.32 -5.31 4.98
N LEU A 84 23.51 -5.89 5.11
CA LEU A 84 23.94 -6.67 6.26
C LEU A 84 25.05 -5.94 7.01
N LYS A 85 24.92 -5.83 8.33
CA LYS A 85 25.96 -5.25 9.17
C LYS A 85 26.09 -5.99 10.50
N SER A 86 27.27 -5.96 11.08
CA SER A 86 27.50 -6.39 12.47
C SER A 86 26.93 -5.33 13.42
N VAL A 87 26.15 -5.76 14.40
CA VAL A 87 25.61 -4.91 15.48
C VAL A 87 26.56 -4.93 16.68
N SER A 88 27.27 -6.04 16.88
CA SER A 88 28.22 -6.22 17.97
C SER A 88 29.48 -6.89 17.48
N GLY A 89 30.63 -6.27 17.60
CA GLY A 89 31.88 -6.94 17.40
C GLY A 89 32.71 -6.52 16.19
N SER A 90 33.60 -7.40 15.79
CA SER A 90 34.74 -7.16 14.91
C SER A 90 34.42 -6.98 13.43
N GLY A 91 33.14 -7.11 13.07
CA GLY A 91 32.74 -6.95 11.67
C GLY A 91 33.13 -8.11 10.75
N PHE A 92 32.72 -8.00 9.52
CA PHE A 92 33.01 -8.91 8.40
C PHE A 92 32.88 -8.09 7.10
N ASP A 93 33.49 -8.59 6.05
CA ASP A 93 33.28 -8.05 4.70
C ASP A 93 32.26 -8.91 3.96
N LEU A 94 31.27 -8.24 3.34
CA LEU A 94 30.25 -8.89 2.51
C LEU A 94 30.83 -9.05 1.09
N LEU A 95 31.05 -10.29 0.63
CA LEU A 95 31.61 -10.62 -0.67
C LEU A 95 30.53 -10.82 -1.74
N GLU A 96 29.47 -11.57 -1.40
CA GLU A 96 28.37 -11.91 -2.30
C GLU A 96 27.05 -11.97 -1.55
N GLN A 97 25.97 -11.70 -2.27
CA GLN A 97 24.63 -11.93 -1.74
C GLN A 97 23.74 -12.52 -2.83
N ASN A 98 23.04 -13.61 -2.51
CA ASN A 98 22.15 -14.33 -3.40
C ASN A 98 20.78 -14.49 -2.74
N PHE A 99 19.72 -14.22 -3.49
CA PHE A 99 18.36 -14.47 -3.03
C PHE A 99 17.82 -15.74 -3.69
N ASP A 100 17.66 -16.80 -2.91
CA ASP A 100 17.17 -18.10 -3.35
C ASP A 100 15.65 -18.16 -3.10
N PHE A 101 14.88 -17.96 -4.15
CA PHE A 101 13.41 -17.98 -4.13
C PHE A 101 12.81 -19.19 -4.87
N ASP A 102 13.67 -20.08 -5.41
CA ASP A 102 13.23 -21.32 -6.06
C ASP A 102 12.80 -22.33 -4.99
N LEU A 103 11.51 -22.27 -4.65
CA LEU A 103 10.97 -23.05 -3.54
C LEU A 103 10.76 -24.50 -3.92
N LEU A 104 10.99 -25.39 -2.96
CA LEU A 104 10.77 -26.83 -3.08
C LEU A 104 9.27 -27.12 -3.23
N THR A 105 8.87 -27.32 -4.48
CA THR A 105 7.54 -27.82 -4.86
C THR A 105 7.70 -29.08 -5.68
N PRO A 106 6.67 -29.93 -5.79
CA PRO A 106 6.74 -31.11 -6.67
C PRO A 106 7.14 -30.77 -8.11
N THR A 107 6.62 -29.65 -8.63
CA THR A 107 6.92 -29.16 -9.97
C THR A 107 8.36 -28.65 -10.09
N ALA A 108 8.81 -27.81 -9.16
CA ALA A 108 10.18 -27.30 -9.14
C ALA A 108 11.18 -28.42 -9.01
N LEU A 109 10.94 -29.38 -8.09
CA LEU A 109 11.78 -30.57 -7.93
C LEU A 109 11.89 -31.36 -9.24
N LEU A 110 10.76 -31.64 -9.88
CA LEU A 110 10.71 -32.35 -11.15
C LEU A 110 11.47 -31.61 -12.27
N HIS A 111 11.33 -30.30 -12.37
CA HIS A 111 12.09 -29.48 -13.32
C HIS A 111 13.61 -29.58 -13.13
N LYS A 112 14.08 -29.60 -11.88
CA LYS A 112 15.51 -29.74 -11.55
C LYS A 112 16.06 -31.15 -11.85
N TYR A 113 15.17 -32.11 -12.04
CA TYR A 113 15.55 -33.49 -12.37
C TYR A 113 15.55 -33.77 -13.88
N VAL A 114 15.31 -32.80 -14.74
CA VAL A 114 15.49 -32.99 -16.20
C VAL A 114 16.94 -33.40 -16.47
N GLY A 115 17.11 -34.53 -17.19
CA GLY A 115 18.40 -35.17 -17.44
C GLY A 115 18.91 -36.08 -16.30
N ARG A 116 18.19 -36.18 -15.18
CA ARG A 116 18.57 -37.01 -14.02
C ARG A 116 17.62 -38.19 -13.85
N SER A 117 18.08 -39.21 -13.08
CA SER A 117 17.29 -40.41 -12.80
C SER A 117 16.35 -40.18 -11.61
N VAL A 118 15.14 -40.74 -11.76
CA VAL A 118 14.08 -40.81 -10.72
C VAL A 118 13.61 -42.25 -10.64
N THR A 119 12.99 -42.62 -9.50
CA THR A 119 12.33 -43.91 -9.32
C THR A 119 10.83 -43.72 -9.54
N VAL A 120 10.26 -44.44 -10.50
CA VAL A 120 8.81 -44.50 -10.72
C VAL A 120 8.24 -45.67 -9.94
N ILE A 121 7.33 -45.42 -9.01
CA ILE A 121 6.68 -46.41 -8.17
C ILE A 121 5.24 -46.57 -8.63
N ARG A 122 4.86 -47.78 -9.07
CA ARG A 122 3.53 -48.14 -9.50
C ARG A 122 2.89 -49.09 -8.48
N THR A 123 1.68 -48.79 -8.09
CA THR A 123 0.92 -49.62 -7.18
C THR A 123 -0.15 -50.39 -7.98
N ASN A 124 -0.14 -51.71 -7.90
CA ASN A 124 -1.20 -52.54 -8.49
C ASN A 124 -2.51 -52.33 -7.70
N SER A 125 -3.53 -51.82 -8.35
CA SER A 125 -4.81 -51.47 -7.71
C SER A 125 -5.60 -52.68 -7.16
N ALA A 126 -5.35 -53.89 -7.68
CA ALA A 126 -6.04 -55.08 -7.24
C ALA A 126 -5.36 -55.77 -6.05
N THR A 127 -4.04 -55.71 -5.97
CA THR A 127 -3.25 -56.44 -4.96
C THR A 127 -2.56 -55.56 -3.92
N GLY A 128 -2.48 -54.22 -4.17
CA GLY A 128 -1.69 -53.30 -3.34
C GLY A 128 -0.18 -53.47 -3.49
N ALA A 129 0.30 -54.40 -4.32
CA ALA A 129 1.73 -54.61 -4.53
C ALA A 129 2.39 -53.43 -5.27
N GLU A 130 3.54 -52.99 -4.78
CA GLU A 130 4.32 -51.92 -5.43
C GLU A 130 5.44 -52.52 -6.31
N SER A 131 5.61 -51.90 -7.49
CA SER A 131 6.76 -52.13 -8.35
C SER A 131 7.49 -50.81 -8.59
N SER A 132 8.82 -50.86 -8.68
CA SER A 132 9.65 -49.68 -8.90
C SER A 132 10.57 -49.87 -10.11
N GLU A 133 10.66 -48.83 -10.96
CA GLU A 133 11.56 -48.76 -12.10
C GLU A 133 12.36 -47.45 -12.08
N GLN A 134 13.60 -47.52 -12.57
CA GLN A 134 14.41 -46.30 -12.79
C GLN A 134 14.07 -45.68 -14.13
N ALA A 135 13.90 -44.37 -14.16
CA ALA A 135 13.66 -43.63 -15.39
C ALA A 135 14.43 -42.30 -15.37
N THR A 136 14.83 -41.81 -16.55
CA THR A 136 15.42 -40.48 -16.69
C THR A 136 14.35 -39.48 -17.12
N VAL A 137 14.26 -38.34 -16.44
CA VAL A 137 13.36 -37.25 -16.85
C VAL A 137 13.91 -36.58 -18.09
N LEU A 138 13.20 -36.61 -19.22
CA LEU A 138 13.61 -35.97 -20.46
C LEU A 138 13.09 -34.55 -20.59
N ALA A 139 11.86 -34.30 -20.23
CA ALA A 139 11.20 -32.99 -20.34
C ALA A 139 10.03 -32.87 -19.35
N THR A 140 9.67 -31.62 -19.04
CA THR A 140 8.58 -31.28 -18.12
C THR A 140 7.73 -30.09 -18.58
N ASN A 141 7.94 -29.56 -19.81
CA ASN A 141 7.35 -28.32 -20.31
C ASN A 141 5.84 -28.38 -20.56
N ASP A 142 5.36 -29.54 -21.02
CA ASP A 142 3.93 -29.77 -21.29
C ASP A 142 3.57 -31.23 -20.88
N GLY A 143 3.80 -31.50 -19.61
CA GLY A 143 3.75 -32.83 -19.05
C GLY A 143 5.11 -33.48 -18.89
N VAL A 144 5.15 -34.65 -18.26
CA VAL A 144 6.38 -35.35 -17.94
C VAL A 144 6.69 -36.35 -19.04
N VAL A 145 7.94 -36.32 -19.54
CA VAL A 145 8.48 -37.32 -20.47
C VAL A 145 9.58 -38.11 -19.79
N LEU A 146 9.41 -39.40 -19.65
CA LEU A 146 10.31 -40.33 -18.98
C LEU A 146 10.96 -41.30 -19.94
N ARG A 147 12.24 -41.53 -19.85
CA ARG A 147 12.99 -42.55 -20.56
C ARG A 147 13.30 -43.71 -19.61
N TYR A 148 12.76 -44.87 -19.92
CA TYR A 148 13.15 -46.15 -19.32
C TYR A 148 14.24 -46.82 -20.16
N PRO A 149 14.84 -47.92 -19.73
CA PRO A 149 15.87 -48.62 -20.49
C PRO A 149 15.38 -49.12 -21.86
N ASP A 150 14.09 -49.43 -22.01
CA ASP A 150 13.47 -50.08 -23.17
C ASP A 150 12.41 -49.19 -23.89
N ARG A 151 11.99 -48.06 -23.29
CA ARG A 151 10.89 -47.23 -23.84
C ARG A 151 10.90 -45.80 -23.35
N ILE A 152 10.13 -44.94 -24.01
CA ILE A 152 9.80 -43.60 -23.56
C ILE A 152 8.32 -43.53 -23.24
N GLU A 153 7.97 -43.02 -22.08
CA GLU A 153 6.59 -42.77 -21.67
C GLU A 153 6.29 -41.30 -21.52
N THR A 154 5.09 -40.86 -21.91
CA THR A 154 4.57 -39.51 -21.65
C THR A 154 3.57 -39.59 -20.49
N GLY A 155 3.72 -38.73 -19.50
CA GLY A 155 2.98 -38.80 -18.26
C GLY A 155 3.63 -39.72 -17.23
N VAL A 156 3.07 -39.73 -16.02
CA VAL A 156 3.54 -40.58 -14.90
C VAL A 156 2.43 -41.54 -14.50
N ALA A 157 2.62 -42.81 -14.79
CA ALA A 157 1.71 -43.86 -14.30
C ALA A 157 2.14 -44.33 -12.90
N GLY A 158 1.97 -43.47 -11.89
CA GLY A 158 2.37 -43.75 -10.52
C GLY A 158 2.93 -42.50 -9.81
N ARG A 159 3.71 -42.73 -8.74
CA ARG A 159 4.40 -41.66 -8.01
C ARG A 159 5.89 -41.62 -8.35
N LEU A 160 6.48 -40.44 -8.35
CA LEU A 160 7.92 -40.24 -8.52
C LEU A 160 8.58 -40.15 -7.15
N ALA A 161 9.67 -40.91 -6.99
CA ALA A 161 10.57 -40.77 -5.84
C ALA A 161 11.92 -40.23 -6.34
N PHE A 162 12.44 -39.24 -5.63
CA PHE A 162 13.66 -38.53 -5.93
C PHE A 162 14.74 -38.93 -4.93
N PRO A 163 16.00 -39.16 -5.34
CA PRO A 163 17.05 -39.60 -4.43
C PRO A 163 17.50 -38.50 -3.45
N ASP A 164 17.43 -37.21 -3.86
CA ASP A 164 17.85 -36.08 -3.05
C ASP A 164 17.07 -34.80 -3.44
N VAL A 165 17.31 -33.72 -2.69
CA VAL A 165 16.82 -32.36 -3.01
C VAL A 165 18.03 -31.55 -3.53
N PRO A 166 17.95 -31.02 -4.78
CA PRO A 166 18.99 -30.15 -5.31
C PRO A 166 19.26 -28.95 -4.38
N ALA A 167 20.55 -28.63 -4.18
CA ALA A 167 21.00 -27.62 -3.22
C ALA A 167 20.43 -26.20 -3.43
N ASN A 168 20.00 -25.89 -4.67
CA ASN A 168 19.39 -24.61 -5.03
C ASN A 168 17.87 -24.57 -4.84
N LEU A 169 17.22 -25.66 -4.39
CA LEU A 169 15.83 -25.64 -3.98
C LEU A 169 15.75 -25.41 -2.47
N ARG A 170 14.98 -24.41 -2.09
CA ARG A 170 14.80 -24.03 -0.68
C ARG A 170 13.39 -24.37 -0.21
N ASP A 171 13.24 -24.80 1.02
CA ASP A 171 11.94 -25.00 1.66
C ASP A 171 11.25 -23.66 2.00
N ARG A 172 12.04 -22.59 2.13
CA ARG A 172 11.61 -21.22 2.42
C ARG A 172 12.47 -20.20 1.69
N PRO A 173 11.95 -18.99 1.38
CA PRO A 173 12.72 -17.91 0.81
C PRO A 173 13.94 -17.63 1.67
N THR A 174 15.12 -17.60 1.06
CA THR A 174 16.41 -17.54 1.76
C THR A 174 17.32 -16.51 1.11
N LEU A 175 17.86 -15.59 1.91
CA LEU A 175 18.96 -14.72 1.48
C LEU A 175 20.28 -15.37 1.94
N SER A 176 21.09 -15.82 0.99
CA SER A 176 22.39 -16.42 1.21
C SER A 176 23.48 -15.37 0.98
N VAL A 177 24.37 -15.20 1.94
CA VAL A 177 25.46 -14.22 1.89
C VAL A 177 26.80 -14.91 2.09
N LEU A 178 27.81 -14.51 1.32
CA LEU A 178 29.19 -14.94 1.46
C LEU A 178 29.95 -13.85 2.22
N LEU A 179 30.50 -14.20 3.36
CA LEU A 179 31.22 -13.30 4.26
C LEU A 179 32.69 -13.65 4.33
N ASP A 180 33.56 -12.66 4.42
CA ASP A 180 34.93 -12.81 4.89
C ASP A 180 35.03 -12.29 6.33
N VAL A 181 35.37 -13.16 7.26
CA VAL A 181 35.30 -12.91 8.69
C VAL A 181 36.71 -12.86 9.27
N ALA A 182 37.13 -11.69 9.73
CA ALA A 182 38.45 -11.47 10.29
C ALA A 182 38.65 -12.14 11.66
N HIS A 183 37.58 -12.20 12.46
CA HIS A 183 37.68 -12.76 13.83
C HIS A 183 36.45 -13.66 14.10
N ALA A 184 36.74 -14.89 14.48
CA ALA A 184 35.74 -15.87 14.91
C ALA A 184 35.06 -15.44 16.21
N GLY A 185 33.78 -15.80 16.36
CA GLY A 185 33.02 -15.59 17.60
C GLY A 185 31.51 -15.41 17.38
N ASP A 186 30.80 -15.33 18.48
CA ASP A 186 29.37 -15.03 18.50
C ASP A 186 29.14 -13.55 18.19
N GLN A 187 28.32 -13.27 17.19
CA GLN A 187 27.97 -11.91 16.78
C GLN A 187 26.46 -11.75 16.64
N GLN A 188 26.00 -10.51 16.75
CA GLN A 188 24.67 -10.13 16.29
C GLN A 188 24.80 -9.43 14.94
N VAL A 189 24.06 -9.92 13.98
CA VAL A 189 24.02 -9.37 12.62
C VAL A 189 22.65 -8.84 12.34
N GLU A 190 22.58 -7.62 11.79
CA GLU A 190 21.34 -6.98 11.35
C GLU A 190 21.24 -7.10 9.84
N LEU A 191 20.20 -7.78 9.38
CA LEU A 191 19.77 -7.76 7.99
C LEU A 191 18.63 -6.74 7.85
N MET A 192 18.82 -5.75 6.97
CA MET A 192 17.83 -4.74 6.64
C MET A 192 17.49 -4.84 5.15
N TYR A 193 16.20 -4.86 4.80
CA TYR A 193 15.75 -4.95 3.41
C TYR A 193 14.35 -4.38 3.24
N LEU A 194 14.00 -4.01 2.00
CA LEU A 194 12.64 -3.68 1.61
C LEU A 194 11.91 -4.94 1.11
N ALA A 195 10.64 -5.07 1.50
CA ALA A 195 9.73 -6.11 1.05
C ALA A 195 8.45 -5.47 0.50
N ASN A 196 7.94 -6.00 -0.61
CA ASN A 196 6.66 -5.61 -1.18
C ASN A 196 5.50 -6.40 -0.55
N GLN A 197 4.25 -5.99 -0.89
CA GLN A 197 3.02 -6.67 -0.47
C GLN A 197 2.82 -6.66 1.06
N VAL A 198 3.35 -5.64 1.72
CA VAL A 198 3.04 -5.31 3.11
C VAL A 198 2.55 -3.88 3.14
N GLY A 199 1.29 -3.67 3.44
CA GLY A 199 0.68 -2.36 3.37
C GLY A 199 -0.13 -2.02 4.61
N TRP A 200 -0.48 -0.73 4.74
CA TRP A 200 -1.38 -0.25 5.75
C TRP A 200 -2.27 0.87 5.23
N LYS A 201 -3.42 1.05 5.88
CA LYS A 201 -4.32 2.17 5.65
C LYS A 201 -5.00 2.57 6.97
N ALA A 202 -5.41 3.83 7.07
CA ALA A 202 -6.25 4.29 8.16
C ALA A 202 -7.73 4.17 7.79
N ASP A 203 -8.53 3.74 8.74
CA ASP A 203 -9.98 3.70 8.70
C ASP A 203 -10.52 4.39 9.96
N TYR A 204 -11.52 5.27 9.82
CA TYR A 204 -12.08 6.02 10.92
C TYR A 204 -13.58 5.76 11.07
N ILE A 205 -14.04 5.70 12.31
CA ILE A 205 -15.45 5.57 12.67
C ILE A 205 -15.83 6.82 13.46
N ALA A 206 -16.73 7.63 12.91
CA ALA A 206 -17.27 8.81 13.52
C ALA A 206 -18.70 8.51 14.03
N ASN A 207 -18.86 8.28 15.31
CA ASN A 207 -20.16 8.06 15.96
C ASN A 207 -20.69 9.40 16.47
N LEU A 208 -21.73 9.93 15.81
CA LEU A 208 -22.39 11.16 16.21
C LEU A 208 -23.34 10.91 17.39
N ASN A 209 -23.53 11.95 18.21
CA ASN A 209 -24.63 11.96 19.19
C ASN A 209 -25.98 12.20 18.50
N PRO A 210 -27.14 11.99 19.17
CA PRO A 210 -28.47 12.17 18.60
C PRO A 210 -28.72 13.59 18.06
N GLU A 211 -28.11 14.60 18.65
CA GLU A 211 -28.23 16.01 18.22
C GLU A 211 -27.35 16.31 17.00
N GLY A 212 -26.39 15.45 16.66
CA GLY A 212 -25.50 15.61 15.52
C GLY A 212 -24.48 16.75 15.64
N ASN A 213 -24.20 17.21 16.87
CA ASN A 213 -23.29 18.33 17.16
C ASN A 213 -21.98 17.91 17.85
N ARG A 214 -21.87 16.65 18.25
CA ARG A 214 -20.67 16.02 18.81
C ARG A 214 -20.50 14.62 18.25
N MET A 215 -19.26 14.15 18.20
CA MET A 215 -18.94 12.77 17.79
C MET A 215 -17.85 12.17 18.68
N THR A 216 -17.79 10.84 18.68
CA THR A 216 -16.62 10.07 19.07
C THR A 216 -15.95 9.58 17.79
N LEU A 217 -14.67 9.95 17.59
CA LEU A 217 -13.87 9.53 16.44
C LEU A 217 -12.90 8.44 16.88
N ASN A 218 -13.06 7.25 16.32
CA ASN A 218 -12.14 6.13 16.52
C ASN A 218 -11.36 5.88 15.21
N GLY A 219 -10.03 5.95 15.29
CA GLY A 219 -9.13 5.64 14.20
C GLY A 219 -8.53 4.24 14.34
N TRP A 220 -8.51 3.49 13.26
CA TRP A 220 -7.93 2.17 13.15
C TRP A 220 -6.90 2.14 12.03
N VAL A 221 -5.85 1.35 12.23
CA VAL A 221 -4.91 0.99 11.18
C VAL A 221 -5.22 -0.44 10.75
N THR A 222 -5.50 -0.62 9.48
CA THR A 222 -5.65 -1.92 8.84
C THR A 222 -4.33 -2.28 8.17
N LEU A 223 -3.68 -3.33 8.65
CA LEU A 223 -2.43 -3.90 8.15
C LEU A 223 -2.75 -5.08 7.24
N THR A 224 -2.04 -5.21 6.12
CA THR A 224 -2.13 -6.38 5.23
C THR A 224 -0.74 -6.91 4.97
N ASN A 225 -0.52 -8.21 5.17
CA ASN A 225 0.73 -8.90 4.90
C ASN A 225 0.52 -10.04 3.92
N GLN A 226 1.11 -9.92 2.74
CA GLN A 226 1.15 -10.96 1.69
C GLN A 226 2.60 -11.20 1.22
N SER A 227 3.58 -10.85 2.06
CA SER A 227 5.00 -10.91 1.72
C SER A 227 5.60 -12.31 1.64
N GLY A 228 4.83 -13.35 1.99
CA GLY A 228 5.30 -14.73 2.01
C GLY A 228 5.99 -15.13 3.32
N THR A 229 6.06 -14.24 4.32
CA THR A 229 6.58 -14.57 5.66
C THR A 229 5.74 -13.91 6.76
N ALA A 230 5.82 -14.46 7.99
CA ALA A 230 5.23 -13.86 9.18
C ALA A 230 6.25 -12.96 9.90
N TYR A 231 5.78 -11.86 10.47
CA TYR A 231 6.57 -10.96 11.30
C TYR A 231 6.16 -11.13 12.77
N GLN A 232 6.80 -12.07 13.45
CA GLN A 232 6.47 -12.43 14.82
C GLN A 232 7.14 -11.48 15.82
N ASP A 233 6.36 -11.02 16.82
CA ASP A 233 6.81 -10.11 17.88
C ASP A 233 7.59 -8.89 17.37
N ALA A 234 7.15 -8.34 16.23
CA ALA A 234 7.81 -7.24 15.59
C ALA A 234 7.47 -5.89 16.26
N ARG A 235 8.47 -5.03 16.41
CA ARG A 235 8.25 -3.61 16.66
C ARG A 235 7.68 -2.98 15.39
N LEU A 236 6.40 -2.59 15.46
CA LEU A 236 5.68 -2.03 14.33
C LEU A 236 5.80 -0.52 14.31
N GLN A 237 6.19 0.00 13.14
CA GLN A 237 6.17 1.41 12.80
C GLN A 237 5.45 1.62 11.47
N LEU A 238 4.74 2.74 11.35
CA LEU A 238 3.98 3.11 10.15
C LEU A 238 4.40 4.50 9.72
N VAL A 239 4.71 4.68 8.46
CA VAL A 239 5.07 5.98 7.89
C VAL A 239 3.90 6.51 7.06
N ALA A 240 3.38 7.67 7.45
CA ALA A 240 2.39 8.42 6.70
C ALA A 240 3.06 9.55 5.91
N GLY A 241 2.69 9.68 4.64
CA GLY A 241 3.24 10.64 3.71
C GLY A 241 3.62 9.99 2.37
N THR A 242 3.85 10.80 1.34
CA THR A 242 4.22 10.32 0.01
C THR A 242 5.72 10.36 -0.18
N LEU A 243 6.37 9.19 -0.18
CA LEU A 243 7.79 9.07 -0.48
C LEU A 243 8.02 9.19 -1.99
N ASN A 244 9.01 10.01 -2.39
CA ASN A 244 9.45 10.00 -3.79
C ASN A 244 10.33 8.77 -4.04
N ARG A 245 9.87 7.88 -4.92
CA ARG A 245 10.57 6.65 -5.28
C ARG A 245 10.74 6.54 -6.77
N VAL A 246 11.85 5.97 -7.19
CA VAL A 246 12.04 5.56 -8.58
C VAL A 246 11.21 4.29 -8.79
N ALA A 247 10.06 4.44 -9.48
CA ALA A 247 9.19 3.29 -9.78
C ALA A 247 9.88 2.36 -10.78
N PRO A 248 9.99 1.05 -10.51
CA PRO A 248 10.18 0.08 -11.59
C PRO A 248 8.92 0.08 -12.45
N GLU A 249 9.10 0.11 -13.78
CA GLU A 249 7.99 0.06 -14.74
C GLU A 249 7.11 -1.18 -14.51
N ARG A 250 5.82 -0.94 -14.25
CA ARG A 250 4.68 -1.86 -14.13
C ARG A 250 4.31 -2.33 -12.71
N GLN A 251 3.20 -1.84 -12.22
CA GLN A 251 1.91 -2.52 -11.93
C GLN A 251 1.05 -1.70 -10.98
N ARG A 252 -0.05 -1.16 -11.52
CA ARG A 252 -1.19 -0.69 -10.71
C ARG A 252 -2.12 -1.88 -10.45
N MET A 253 -2.32 -2.24 -9.19
CA MET A 253 -3.40 -3.13 -8.78
C MET A 253 -4.41 -2.43 -7.89
N VAL A 254 -5.68 -2.74 -8.15
CA VAL A 254 -6.88 -2.27 -7.45
C VAL A 254 -7.16 -3.22 -6.28
N TYR A 255 -7.47 -2.69 -5.10
CA TYR A 255 -7.78 -3.50 -3.92
C TYR A 255 -9.27 -3.50 -3.58
N GLU A 256 -9.82 -4.68 -3.30
CA GLU A 256 -11.17 -4.91 -2.78
C GLU A 256 -11.17 -5.11 -1.25
N ARG A 257 -12.34 -4.84 -0.64
CA ARG A 257 -12.57 -4.70 0.81
C ARG A 257 -12.88 -6.02 1.52
N ALA A 258 -12.40 -6.19 2.76
CA ALA A 258 -12.95 -7.13 3.73
C ALA A 258 -13.08 -6.47 5.11
N ALA A 259 -14.20 -6.72 5.81
CA ALA A 259 -14.52 -6.18 7.12
C ALA A 259 -14.13 -7.14 8.26
N GLY A 260 -13.49 -6.65 9.31
CA GLY A 260 -13.05 -7.43 10.48
C GLY A 260 -13.48 -6.79 11.83
N LYS A 261 -13.56 -7.62 12.87
CA LYS A 261 -14.10 -7.33 14.21
C LYS A 261 -13.12 -6.59 15.13
N THR A 262 -13.65 -5.71 15.97
CA THR A 262 -12.95 -4.79 16.88
C THR A 262 -12.44 -5.40 18.19
N VAL A 263 -11.24 -4.98 18.62
CA VAL A 263 -10.66 -5.22 19.95
C VAL A 263 -10.11 -3.89 20.49
N ALA A 264 -10.23 -3.66 21.80
CA ALA A 264 -9.94 -2.39 22.49
C ALA A 264 -8.49 -1.88 22.32
N ALA A 265 -8.36 -0.56 22.32
CA ALA A 265 -7.22 0.21 21.84
C ALA A 265 -6.15 0.51 22.89
N ALA A 266 -4.89 0.47 22.48
CA ALA A 266 -3.80 1.28 23.05
C ALA A 266 -3.34 2.24 21.93
N ASP A 267 -3.29 3.53 22.22
CA ASP A 267 -2.95 4.56 21.25
C ASP A 267 -1.50 4.43 20.76
N MET A 268 -1.27 4.73 19.48
CA MET A 268 0.07 4.81 18.89
C MET A 268 0.76 6.10 19.30
N SER A 269 2.07 6.04 19.58
CA SER A 269 2.89 7.25 19.69
C SER A 269 3.28 7.76 18.30
N GLU A 270 3.20 9.08 18.11
CA GLU A 270 3.58 9.75 16.86
C GLU A 270 4.86 10.56 17.06
N GLU A 271 5.75 10.53 16.08
CA GLU A 271 6.93 11.38 15.98
C GLU A 271 7.19 11.85 14.55
N LYS A 272 7.85 12.99 14.41
CA LYS A 272 8.22 13.52 13.09
C LYS A 272 9.49 12.85 12.57
N LEU A 273 9.41 12.29 11.34
CA LEU A 273 10.54 11.69 10.62
C LEU A 273 10.82 12.52 9.35
N GLY A 274 11.66 13.56 9.45
CA GLY A 274 11.83 14.51 8.35
C GLY A 274 10.52 15.25 8.05
N ASP A 275 10.00 15.09 6.85
CA ASP A 275 8.70 15.64 6.40
C ASP A 275 7.55 14.64 6.51
N TYR A 276 7.78 13.49 7.12
CA TYR A 276 6.82 12.41 7.31
C TYR A 276 6.41 12.27 8.77
N HIS A 277 5.33 11.54 9.02
CA HIS A 277 4.88 11.17 10.34
C HIS A 277 5.07 9.67 10.57
N LEU A 278 5.77 9.33 11.66
CA LEU A 278 6.04 7.97 12.08
C LEU A 278 5.17 7.62 13.29
N TYR A 279 4.32 6.63 13.13
CA TYR A 279 3.47 6.11 14.20
C TYR A 279 4.07 4.80 14.70
N THR A 280 4.34 4.71 15.99
CA THR A 280 4.91 3.53 16.63
C THR A 280 3.88 2.85 17.51
N LEU A 281 3.60 1.57 17.27
CA LEU A 281 2.77 0.77 18.17
C LEU A 281 3.52 0.54 19.48
N PRO A 282 2.94 0.86 20.66
CA PRO A 282 3.65 0.78 21.94
C PRO A 282 4.01 -0.65 22.39
N ARG A 283 3.44 -1.66 21.77
CA ARG A 283 3.70 -3.08 22.04
C ARG A 283 4.15 -3.81 20.79
N ALA A 284 5.00 -4.82 20.95
CA ALA A 284 5.31 -5.73 19.85
C ALA A 284 4.04 -6.45 19.37
N THR A 285 3.98 -6.75 18.10
CA THR A 285 2.83 -7.42 17.49
C THR A 285 3.29 -8.43 16.45
N THR A 286 2.51 -9.49 16.30
CA THR A 286 2.70 -10.49 15.23
C THR A 286 1.78 -10.18 14.07
N ILE A 287 2.32 -10.17 12.86
CA ILE A 287 1.57 -10.01 11.61
C ILE A 287 1.81 -11.28 10.79
N GLU A 288 0.81 -12.17 10.76
CA GLU A 288 0.94 -13.43 10.04
C GLU A 288 0.93 -13.24 8.53
N ASN A 289 1.49 -14.18 7.78
CA ASN A 289 1.39 -14.16 6.32
C ASN A 289 -0.07 -14.38 5.88
N ASN A 290 -0.50 -13.70 4.82
CA ASN A 290 -1.89 -13.71 4.32
C ASN A 290 -2.91 -13.25 5.38
N GLN A 291 -2.52 -12.33 6.26
CA GLN A 291 -3.37 -11.78 7.31
C GLN A 291 -3.71 -10.31 7.03
N THR A 292 -4.97 -9.96 7.32
CA THR A 292 -5.39 -8.58 7.56
C THR A 292 -5.61 -8.41 9.06
N LYS A 293 -4.94 -7.42 9.66
CA LYS A 293 -4.98 -7.13 11.09
C LYS A 293 -5.33 -5.67 11.33
N GLN A 294 -6.19 -5.41 12.31
CA GLN A 294 -6.48 -4.04 12.75
C GLN A 294 -5.82 -3.75 14.10
N VAL A 295 -5.22 -2.58 14.20
CA VAL A 295 -4.68 -2.02 15.45
C VAL A 295 -5.23 -0.62 15.63
N ALA A 296 -5.46 -0.21 16.88
CA ALA A 296 -5.99 1.11 17.16
C ALA A 296 -4.95 2.20 16.88
N LEU A 297 -5.41 3.29 16.29
CA LEU A 297 -4.63 4.48 16.00
C LEU A 297 -4.90 5.59 17.03
N LEU A 298 -6.17 5.90 17.24
CA LEU A 298 -6.62 6.94 18.18
C LEU A 298 -8.08 6.67 18.60
N SER A 299 -8.47 7.28 19.73
CA SER A 299 -9.86 7.37 20.17
C SER A 299 -10.10 8.74 20.76
N ALA A 300 -10.96 9.56 20.15
CA ALA A 300 -11.26 10.91 20.59
C ALA A 300 -12.75 11.08 20.86
N ALA A 301 -13.11 11.33 22.13
CA ALA A 301 -14.48 11.48 22.55
C ALA A 301 -14.92 12.96 22.60
N GLY A 302 -16.22 13.20 22.32
CA GLY A 302 -16.85 14.50 22.50
C GLY A 302 -16.36 15.59 21.54
N VAL A 303 -15.80 15.20 20.37
CA VAL A 303 -15.32 16.11 19.34
C VAL A 303 -16.48 16.98 18.83
N PRO A 304 -16.39 18.31 18.90
CA PRO A 304 -17.40 19.19 18.34
C PRO A 304 -17.46 19.06 16.83
N VAL A 305 -18.66 18.94 16.28
CA VAL A 305 -18.89 18.87 14.83
C VAL A 305 -19.92 19.89 14.39
N HIS A 306 -19.78 20.37 13.18
CA HIS A 306 -20.70 21.30 12.56
C HIS A 306 -21.22 20.72 11.25
N ARG A 307 -22.57 20.70 11.08
CA ARG A 307 -23.24 20.28 9.85
C ARG A 307 -23.48 21.48 8.95
N GLU A 308 -23.09 21.39 7.70
CA GLU A 308 -23.29 22.42 6.69
C GLU A 308 -24.02 21.85 5.47
N TYR A 309 -24.97 22.61 4.94
CA TYR A 309 -25.68 22.29 3.71
C TYR A 309 -25.19 23.22 2.60
N VAL A 310 -24.63 22.65 1.53
CA VAL A 310 -24.05 23.43 0.44
C VAL A 310 -24.73 23.06 -0.87
N LEU A 311 -25.45 24.01 -1.44
CA LEU A 311 -25.91 23.94 -2.82
C LEU A 311 -24.81 24.47 -3.73
N GLN A 312 -24.09 23.60 -4.38
CA GLN A 312 -23.05 23.95 -5.34
C GLN A 312 -23.52 23.59 -6.74
N ASN A 313 -23.57 24.57 -7.64
CA ASN A 313 -23.84 24.28 -9.00
C ASN A 313 -22.63 23.75 -9.76
N SER A 314 -22.86 22.94 -10.81
CA SER A 314 -21.78 22.34 -11.56
C SER A 314 -21.04 23.37 -12.41
N GLU A 315 -19.73 23.26 -12.52
CA GLU A 315 -18.89 24.11 -13.36
C GLU A 315 -19.26 24.07 -14.83
N VAL A 316 -19.88 23.01 -15.29
CA VAL A 316 -20.28 22.81 -16.70
C VAL A 316 -21.20 23.91 -17.19
N ASP A 317 -22.04 24.51 -16.33
CA ASP A 317 -22.97 25.56 -16.70
C ASP A 317 -22.30 26.89 -17.09
N TYR A 318 -21.10 27.12 -16.60
CA TYR A 318 -20.36 28.38 -16.81
C TYR A 318 -19.45 28.35 -18.04
N TRP A 319 -19.07 27.19 -18.51
CA TRP A 319 -18.32 27.03 -19.75
C TRP A 319 -19.20 27.25 -20.98
N TYR A 320 -20.53 27.02 -20.82
CA TYR A 320 -21.49 27.23 -21.91
C TYR A 320 -21.94 28.70 -21.96
N ARG A 321 -21.31 29.47 -22.80
CA ARG A 321 -21.67 30.87 -23.06
C ARG A 321 -22.97 30.93 -23.84
N GLY A 322 -24.08 31.32 -23.20
CA GLY A 322 -25.35 31.42 -23.90
C GLY A 322 -26.56 31.41 -22.99
N ARG A 323 -27.72 31.27 -23.61
CA ARG A 323 -28.99 31.11 -22.91
C ARG A 323 -29.16 29.66 -22.48
N HIS A 324 -29.44 29.47 -21.19
CA HIS A 324 -29.84 28.18 -20.62
C HIS A 324 -31.35 28.22 -20.37
N PRO A 325 -32.19 27.75 -21.30
CA PRO A 325 -33.64 27.85 -21.15
C PRO A 325 -34.19 26.87 -20.11
N GLU A 326 -33.42 25.90 -19.70
CA GLU A 326 -33.89 24.84 -18.80
C GLU A 326 -33.91 25.28 -17.34
N ILE A 327 -35.04 25.02 -16.68
CA ILE A 327 -35.15 25.12 -15.23
C ILE A 327 -34.60 23.83 -14.64
N ARG A 328 -33.51 23.93 -13.88
CA ARG A 328 -33.02 22.81 -13.06
C ARG A 328 -33.87 22.73 -11.80
N LYS A 329 -34.65 21.66 -11.70
CA LYS A 329 -35.56 21.41 -10.57
C LYS A 329 -35.03 20.32 -9.66
N GLY A 330 -35.36 20.45 -8.37
CA GLY A 330 -35.11 19.42 -7.38
C GLY A 330 -33.62 19.20 -7.08
N LEU A 331 -32.77 20.22 -7.29
CA LEU A 331 -31.38 20.19 -6.86
C LEU A 331 -31.31 20.01 -5.36
N LYS A 332 -30.40 19.16 -4.89
CA LYS A 332 -30.25 18.88 -3.47
C LYS A 332 -28.93 19.43 -2.95
N PRO A 333 -28.93 20.17 -1.83
CA PRO A 333 -27.70 20.56 -1.17
C PRO A 333 -26.94 19.35 -0.67
N SER A 334 -25.61 19.34 -0.86
CA SER A 334 -24.73 18.36 -0.24
C SER A 334 -24.62 18.62 1.26
N VAL A 335 -24.57 17.54 2.05
CA VAL A 335 -24.40 17.58 3.50
C VAL A 335 -22.93 17.39 3.83
N TYR A 336 -22.34 18.37 4.49
CA TYR A 336 -20.98 18.29 5.01
C TYR A 336 -20.97 18.21 6.53
N LEU A 337 -20.09 17.38 7.08
CA LEU A 337 -19.74 17.36 8.50
C LEU A 337 -18.34 17.93 8.65
N ARG A 338 -18.17 18.99 9.45
CA ARG A 338 -16.89 19.65 9.67
C ARG A 338 -16.45 19.57 11.11
N PHE A 339 -15.15 19.36 11.33
CA PHE A 339 -14.53 19.42 12.65
C PHE A 339 -13.06 19.86 12.54
N GLU A 340 -12.48 20.34 13.62
CA GLU A 340 -11.06 20.67 13.69
C GLU A 340 -10.25 19.51 14.29
N ASN A 341 -9.11 19.19 13.70
CA ASN A 341 -8.14 18.25 14.24
C ASN A 341 -7.34 18.90 15.38
N LYS A 342 -8.01 19.14 16.55
CA LYS A 342 -7.47 19.97 17.62
C LYS A 342 -7.94 19.53 18.99
N GLY A 343 -7.02 19.56 19.97
CA GLY A 343 -7.29 19.39 21.40
C GLY A 343 -7.52 17.93 21.84
N GLY A 344 -7.28 17.66 23.13
CA GLY A 344 -7.51 16.36 23.76
C GLY A 344 -6.79 15.20 23.06
N GLU A 345 -7.55 14.18 22.74
CA GLU A 345 -7.12 12.95 22.06
C GLU A 345 -7.01 13.13 20.53
N LEU A 346 -7.55 14.23 19.95
CA LEU A 346 -7.21 14.78 18.64
C LEU A 346 -5.99 15.71 18.76
N GLY A 347 -5.56 16.30 17.65
CA GLY A 347 -4.40 17.20 17.63
C GLY A 347 -3.10 16.46 17.43
N ILE A 348 -3.19 15.25 16.88
CA ILE A 348 -2.12 14.53 16.22
C ILE A 348 -2.36 14.58 14.70
N PRO A 349 -1.33 14.47 13.86
CA PRO A 349 -1.55 14.30 12.43
C PRO A 349 -2.46 13.10 12.15
N LEU A 350 -3.44 13.26 11.28
CA LEU A 350 -4.32 12.16 10.87
C LEU A 350 -3.86 11.62 9.53
N PRO A 351 -3.51 10.32 9.42
CA PRO A 351 -3.24 9.70 8.13
C PRO A 351 -4.42 9.77 7.17
N ALA A 352 -4.13 9.82 5.87
CA ALA A 352 -5.16 9.68 4.86
C ALA A 352 -5.93 8.37 5.03
N GLY A 353 -7.26 8.43 4.90
CA GLY A 353 -8.11 7.26 5.15
C GLY A 353 -9.59 7.53 4.91
N VAL A 354 -10.41 6.50 5.14
CA VAL A 354 -11.86 6.57 4.97
C VAL A 354 -12.52 6.79 6.34
N VAL A 355 -13.36 7.82 6.43
CA VAL A 355 -14.19 8.12 7.60
C VAL A 355 -15.62 7.66 7.33
N ARG A 356 -16.15 6.78 8.18
CA ARG A 356 -17.55 6.35 8.17
C ARG A 356 -18.29 6.99 9.31
N ALA A 357 -19.32 7.78 8.99
CA ALA A 357 -20.13 8.47 9.96
C ALA A 357 -21.40 7.68 10.28
N TYR A 358 -21.65 7.51 11.56
CA TYR A 358 -22.83 6.82 12.10
C TYR A 358 -23.60 7.75 13.03
N MET A 359 -24.91 7.56 13.07
CA MET A 359 -25.80 8.28 13.97
C MET A 359 -26.85 7.32 14.55
N PRO A 360 -27.21 7.43 15.83
CA PRO A 360 -28.26 6.60 16.40
C PRO A 360 -29.63 6.99 15.83
N ASP A 361 -30.44 5.98 15.53
CA ASP A 361 -31.86 6.16 15.22
C ASP A 361 -32.70 6.33 16.51
N SER A 362 -34.01 6.48 16.36
CA SER A 362 -34.93 6.65 17.49
C SER A 362 -35.02 5.44 18.45
N SER A 363 -34.59 4.27 18.01
CA SER A 363 -34.48 3.04 18.80
C SER A 363 -33.14 2.86 19.50
N GLY A 364 -32.16 3.75 19.20
CA GLY A 364 -30.78 3.67 19.67
C GLY A 364 -29.88 2.81 18.79
N GLY A 365 -30.41 2.29 17.67
CA GLY A 365 -29.63 1.56 16.66
C GLY A 365 -28.70 2.50 15.87
N SER A 366 -27.43 2.12 15.70
CA SER A 366 -26.46 2.91 14.95
C SER A 366 -26.62 2.71 13.45
N GLN A 367 -26.89 3.79 12.70
CA GLN A 367 -27.09 3.78 11.25
C GLN A 367 -25.96 4.52 10.53
N LEU A 368 -25.45 3.96 9.42
CA LEU A 368 -24.50 4.64 8.56
C LEU A 368 -25.18 5.81 7.85
N ILE A 369 -24.69 7.03 8.07
CA ILE A 369 -25.22 8.25 7.44
C ILE A 369 -24.35 8.79 6.32
N GLY A 370 -23.17 8.21 6.08
CA GLY A 370 -22.29 8.53 4.96
C GLY A 370 -20.86 8.11 5.22
N GLU A 371 -20.07 8.11 4.15
CA GLU A 371 -18.62 7.90 4.20
C GLU A 371 -17.91 8.84 3.24
N ASP A 372 -16.73 9.31 3.63
CA ASP A 372 -15.84 10.13 2.80
C ASP A 372 -14.38 9.82 3.11
N SER A 373 -13.49 10.24 2.23
CA SER A 373 -12.05 10.10 2.43
C SER A 373 -11.44 11.42 2.91
N ILE A 374 -10.49 11.31 3.84
CA ILE A 374 -9.64 12.43 4.24
C ILE A 374 -8.24 12.26 3.66
N ALA A 375 -7.63 13.37 3.29
CA ALA A 375 -6.19 13.41 3.01
C ALA A 375 -5.39 13.38 4.32
N HIS A 376 -4.05 13.30 4.21
CA HIS A 376 -3.19 13.53 5.37
C HIS A 376 -3.48 14.91 5.94
N THR A 377 -3.94 14.95 7.18
CA THR A 377 -4.45 16.16 7.83
C THR A 377 -3.57 16.52 9.02
N ALA A 378 -2.92 17.67 8.96
CA ALA A 378 -2.05 18.12 10.03
C ALA A 378 -2.84 18.51 11.29
N LYS A 379 -2.13 18.60 12.42
CA LYS A 379 -2.68 19.12 13.66
C LYS A 379 -3.18 20.56 13.45
N GLY A 380 -4.39 20.84 13.92
CA GLY A 380 -5.04 22.16 13.84
C GLY A 380 -5.78 22.43 12.54
N GLU A 381 -5.72 21.52 11.55
CA GLU A 381 -6.47 21.66 10.31
C GLU A 381 -7.93 21.26 10.44
N GLN A 382 -8.76 21.85 9.59
CA GLN A 382 -10.19 21.52 9.48
C GLN A 382 -10.39 20.32 8.57
N VAL A 383 -11.16 19.35 9.05
CA VAL A 383 -11.66 18.20 8.29
C VAL A 383 -13.07 18.50 7.80
N SER A 384 -13.35 18.21 6.54
CA SER A 384 -14.66 18.35 5.92
C SER A 384 -15.06 17.04 5.24
N LEU A 385 -16.15 16.42 5.69
CA LEU A 385 -16.65 15.13 5.20
C LEU A 385 -17.95 15.36 4.45
N ARG A 386 -18.04 14.94 3.21
CA ARG A 386 -19.28 14.93 2.44
C ARG A 386 -20.07 13.65 2.75
N LEU A 387 -21.18 13.78 3.48
CA LEU A 387 -21.98 12.61 3.90
C LEU A 387 -23.02 12.17 2.85
N GLY A 388 -23.40 13.06 1.94
CA GLY A 388 -24.44 12.80 0.93
C GLY A 388 -25.20 14.04 0.55
N GLU A 389 -26.48 13.90 0.21
CA GLU A 389 -27.38 14.97 -0.16
C GLU A 389 -28.54 15.07 0.82
N ALA A 390 -28.97 16.30 1.11
CA ALA A 390 -30.10 16.54 1.99
C ALA A 390 -31.40 16.07 1.35
N PHE A 391 -32.23 15.29 2.07
CA PHE A 391 -33.49 14.78 1.55
C PHE A 391 -34.58 15.87 1.56
N ASP A 392 -34.69 16.63 2.65
CA ASP A 392 -35.74 17.61 2.90
C ASP A 392 -35.43 19.03 2.39
N LEU A 393 -34.22 19.22 1.83
CA LEU A 393 -33.80 20.48 1.23
C LEU A 393 -33.75 20.34 -0.27
N THR A 394 -34.47 21.23 -0.96
CA THR A 394 -34.48 21.24 -2.45
C THR A 394 -34.30 22.66 -2.99
N ALA A 395 -33.79 22.75 -4.20
CA ALA A 395 -33.67 24.03 -4.90
C ALA A 395 -34.06 23.90 -6.37
N ASP A 396 -34.66 24.94 -6.89
CA ASP A 396 -34.85 25.12 -8.33
C ASP A 396 -34.00 26.31 -8.78
N ARG A 397 -33.28 26.16 -9.88
CA ARG A 397 -32.42 27.20 -10.47
C ARG A 397 -32.82 27.47 -11.90
N VAL A 398 -32.97 28.74 -12.25
CA VAL A 398 -33.31 29.18 -13.61
C VAL A 398 -32.47 30.40 -13.96
N GLN A 399 -31.97 30.45 -15.20
CA GLN A 399 -31.47 31.67 -15.82
C GLN A 399 -32.66 32.49 -16.32
N THR A 400 -32.88 33.65 -15.71
CA THR A 400 -34.04 34.51 -16.04
C THR A 400 -33.78 35.49 -17.17
N ASP A 401 -32.51 35.90 -17.36
CA ASP A 401 -32.10 36.77 -18.47
C ASP A 401 -30.66 36.47 -18.88
N TYR A 402 -30.35 36.71 -20.17
CA TYR A 402 -28.99 36.63 -20.72
C TYR A 402 -28.84 37.70 -21.81
N ARG A 403 -27.78 38.52 -21.67
CA ARG A 403 -27.46 39.59 -22.62
C ARG A 403 -25.99 39.58 -22.98
N VAL A 404 -25.66 39.65 -24.25
CA VAL A 404 -24.31 39.91 -24.73
C VAL A 404 -24.06 41.42 -24.65
N LEU A 405 -23.08 41.84 -23.86
CA LEU A 405 -22.72 43.25 -23.73
C LEU A 405 -21.63 43.65 -24.72
N SER A 406 -20.69 42.76 -25.02
CA SER A 406 -19.64 42.92 -26.01
C SER A 406 -19.12 41.54 -26.45
N GLU A 407 -18.18 41.53 -27.42
CA GLU A 407 -17.48 40.28 -27.82
C GLU A 407 -16.83 39.51 -26.65
N ARG A 408 -16.48 40.21 -25.58
CA ARG A 408 -15.77 39.66 -24.41
C ARG A 408 -16.55 39.83 -23.11
N SER A 409 -17.84 40.14 -23.13
CA SER A 409 -18.62 40.29 -21.91
C SER A 409 -20.08 39.93 -22.11
N SER A 410 -20.66 39.30 -21.08
CA SER A 410 -22.08 39.01 -21.01
C SER A 410 -22.63 39.31 -19.63
N GLN A 411 -23.94 39.50 -19.56
CA GLN A 411 -24.73 39.63 -18.35
C GLN A 411 -25.68 38.45 -18.26
N SER A 412 -25.75 37.82 -17.11
CA SER A 412 -26.68 36.72 -16.81
C SER A 412 -27.42 36.99 -15.53
N SER A 413 -28.73 36.81 -15.52
CA SER A 413 -29.56 36.88 -14.31
C SER A 413 -30.07 35.50 -13.96
N TYR A 414 -30.03 35.17 -12.66
CA TYR A 414 -30.46 33.87 -12.15
C TYR A 414 -31.46 34.06 -11.00
N ARG A 415 -32.36 33.07 -10.87
CA ARG A 415 -33.23 32.89 -9.71
C ARG A 415 -33.06 31.49 -9.19
N ILE A 416 -32.79 31.40 -7.88
CA ILE A 416 -32.68 30.14 -7.14
C ILE A 416 -33.71 30.17 -6.03
N GLU A 417 -34.65 29.23 -6.06
CA GLU A 417 -35.64 29.06 -5.00
C GLU A 417 -35.26 27.87 -4.14
N LEU A 418 -34.95 28.14 -2.88
CA LEU A 418 -34.60 27.15 -1.86
C LEU A 418 -35.84 26.80 -1.05
N ARG A 419 -36.04 25.50 -0.76
CA ARG A 419 -37.16 24.98 0.03
C ARG A 419 -36.62 24.06 1.13
N ASN A 420 -37.18 24.21 2.32
CA ASN A 420 -36.94 23.38 3.50
C ASN A 420 -38.26 22.69 3.88
N ALA A 421 -38.30 21.36 3.80
CA ALA A 421 -39.44 20.55 4.25
C ALA A 421 -39.24 20.02 5.66
N ASP A 422 -38.06 20.25 6.28
CA ASP A 422 -37.79 19.83 7.69
C ASP A 422 -38.53 20.76 8.66
N SER A 423 -38.92 20.18 9.79
CA SER A 423 -39.52 20.88 10.93
C SER A 423 -38.54 21.79 11.70
N LYS A 424 -37.26 21.83 11.33
CA LYS A 424 -36.21 22.68 11.91
C LYS A 424 -35.72 23.71 10.91
N ALA A 425 -35.40 24.90 11.40
CA ALA A 425 -34.69 25.89 10.59
C ALA A 425 -33.26 25.44 10.33
N VAL A 426 -32.79 25.66 9.09
CA VAL A 426 -31.44 25.29 8.66
C VAL A 426 -30.77 26.42 7.88
N THR A 427 -29.42 26.46 7.94
CA THR A 427 -28.64 27.37 7.10
C THR A 427 -28.14 26.63 5.87
N VAL A 428 -28.46 27.18 4.68
CA VAL A 428 -27.98 26.66 3.40
C VAL A 428 -27.02 27.65 2.76
N THR A 429 -25.85 27.17 2.38
CA THR A 429 -24.85 27.92 1.63
C THR A 429 -25.05 27.66 0.14
N VAL A 430 -25.37 28.71 -0.62
CA VAL A 430 -25.41 28.66 -2.09
C VAL A 430 -24.06 29.11 -2.61
N ARG A 431 -23.36 28.23 -3.35
CA ARG A 431 -22.05 28.50 -3.95
C ARG A 431 -22.19 28.48 -5.47
N GLU A 432 -21.91 29.63 -6.08
CA GLU A 432 -21.93 29.81 -7.53
C GLU A 432 -20.49 29.96 -8.04
N PRO A 433 -20.00 29.07 -8.90
CA PRO A 433 -18.72 29.25 -9.56
C PRO A 433 -18.92 30.35 -10.67
N LEU A 434 -18.04 31.34 -10.67
CA LEU A 434 -18.06 32.44 -11.64
C LEU A 434 -16.65 32.56 -12.25
N HIS A 435 -16.54 32.32 -13.56
CA HIS A 435 -15.24 32.33 -14.24
C HIS A 435 -14.96 33.69 -14.90
N GLY A 436 -13.69 34.02 -15.06
CA GLY A 436 -13.24 35.29 -15.63
C GLY A 436 -13.28 36.44 -14.62
N ASP A 437 -13.26 37.67 -15.15
CA ASP A 437 -13.48 38.87 -14.34
C ASP A 437 -14.99 39.09 -14.19
N TRP A 438 -15.49 38.90 -12.97
CA TRP A 438 -16.90 38.96 -12.69
C TRP A 438 -17.28 40.00 -11.64
N ASN A 439 -18.51 40.54 -11.79
CA ASN A 439 -19.11 41.44 -10.82
C ASN A 439 -20.61 41.15 -10.69
N ILE A 440 -21.13 41.06 -9.48
CA ILE A 440 -22.55 41.01 -9.19
C ILE A 440 -23.09 42.45 -9.21
N VAL A 441 -23.98 42.73 -10.14
CA VAL A 441 -24.55 44.07 -10.33
C VAL A 441 -25.89 44.26 -9.64
N SER A 442 -26.57 43.17 -9.30
CA SER A 442 -27.82 43.17 -8.55
C SER A 442 -27.97 41.83 -7.82
N GLU A 443 -28.46 41.87 -6.59
CA GLU A 443 -28.71 40.68 -5.76
C GLU A 443 -29.75 40.96 -4.68
N THR A 444 -30.47 39.90 -4.26
CA THR A 444 -31.48 40.01 -3.18
C THR A 444 -30.85 40.00 -1.78
N GLN A 445 -29.64 39.52 -1.66
CA GLN A 445 -28.87 39.44 -0.42
C GLN A 445 -27.38 39.55 -0.79
N PRO A 446 -26.53 40.23 -0.01
CA PRO A 446 -25.13 40.39 -0.35
C PRO A 446 -24.39 39.07 -0.34
N HIS A 447 -23.51 38.88 -1.33
CA HIS A 447 -22.62 37.73 -1.43
C HIS A 447 -21.30 37.94 -0.66
N GLU A 448 -20.65 36.83 -0.28
CA GLU A 448 -19.27 36.79 0.11
C GLU A 448 -18.43 36.32 -1.10
N LYS A 449 -17.35 37.02 -1.43
CA LYS A 449 -16.40 36.56 -2.45
C LYS A 449 -15.47 35.54 -1.81
N GLU A 450 -15.75 34.22 -1.96
CA GLU A 450 -14.96 33.15 -1.38
C GLU A 450 -13.59 32.97 -2.08
N SER A 451 -13.57 33.21 -3.39
CA SER A 451 -12.37 33.16 -4.23
C SER A 451 -12.51 34.04 -5.45
N ALA A 452 -11.45 34.11 -6.28
CA ALA A 452 -11.55 34.80 -7.58
C ALA A 452 -12.63 34.21 -8.50
N GLY A 453 -12.96 32.92 -8.33
CA GLY A 453 -13.92 32.20 -9.17
C GLY A 453 -15.20 31.77 -8.44
N SER A 454 -15.52 32.31 -7.25
CA SER A 454 -16.66 31.81 -6.47
C SER A 454 -17.34 32.90 -5.65
N ALA A 455 -18.64 33.02 -5.79
CA ALA A 455 -19.52 33.80 -4.94
C ALA A 455 -20.38 32.89 -4.06
N VAL A 456 -20.58 33.30 -2.80
CA VAL A 456 -21.30 32.52 -1.79
C VAL A 456 -22.35 33.36 -1.10
N TRP A 457 -23.56 32.79 -0.97
CA TRP A 457 -24.65 33.34 -0.18
C TRP A 457 -25.07 32.37 0.90
N LYS A 458 -25.38 32.85 2.10
CA LYS A 458 -25.87 32.06 3.23
C LYS A 458 -27.30 32.41 3.55
N PHE A 459 -28.19 31.44 3.44
CA PHE A 459 -29.63 31.59 3.70
C PHE A 459 -30.04 30.84 4.93
N GLN A 460 -30.69 31.51 5.87
CA GLN A 460 -31.36 30.86 6.97
C GLN A 460 -32.80 30.52 6.54
N LEU A 461 -33.04 29.25 6.24
CA LEU A 461 -34.35 28.74 5.85
C LEU A 461 -35.17 28.43 7.09
N PRO A 462 -36.37 29.02 7.26
CA PRO A 462 -37.27 28.61 8.35
C PRO A 462 -37.68 27.14 8.23
N ALA A 463 -38.18 26.57 9.32
CA ALA A 463 -38.88 25.29 9.26
C ALA A 463 -40.02 25.36 8.26
N GLU A 464 -40.19 24.32 7.42
CA GLU A 464 -41.24 24.23 6.39
C GLU A 464 -41.29 25.47 5.49
N GLY A 465 -40.16 26.15 5.30
CA GLY A 465 -40.07 27.46 4.67
C GLY A 465 -39.32 27.49 3.36
N LYS A 466 -39.24 28.69 2.80
CA LYS A 466 -38.50 28.93 1.54
C LYS A 466 -37.77 30.26 1.55
N ALA A 467 -36.74 30.37 0.72
CA ALA A 467 -36.05 31.62 0.38
C ALA A 467 -35.75 31.68 -1.11
N VAL A 468 -35.56 32.88 -1.62
CA VAL A 468 -35.28 33.12 -3.04
C VAL A 468 -34.02 33.99 -3.13
N LEU A 469 -33.03 33.49 -3.87
CA LEU A 469 -31.89 34.24 -4.32
C LEU A 469 -32.14 34.68 -5.78
N GLU A 470 -32.15 35.98 -6.03
CA GLU A 470 -32.06 36.54 -7.38
C GLU A 470 -30.76 37.32 -7.46
N TYR A 471 -29.96 37.08 -8.51
CA TYR A 471 -28.74 37.84 -8.74
C TYR A 471 -28.48 38.01 -10.23
N THR A 472 -27.77 39.09 -10.57
CA THR A 472 -27.30 39.38 -11.92
C THR A 472 -25.81 39.57 -11.91
N ALA A 473 -25.10 38.74 -12.68
CA ALA A 473 -23.67 38.78 -12.83
C ALA A 473 -23.28 39.30 -14.23
N VAL A 474 -22.28 40.17 -14.25
CA VAL A 474 -21.56 40.57 -15.48
C VAL A 474 -20.22 39.82 -15.46
N ILE A 475 -19.92 39.10 -16.53
CA ILE A 475 -18.69 38.33 -16.69
C ILE A 475 -17.93 38.85 -17.91
N ARG A 476 -16.61 39.05 -17.73
CA ARG A 476 -15.66 39.39 -18.78
C ARG A 476 -14.60 38.30 -18.91
N TRP A 477 -14.20 37.95 -20.15
CA TRP A 477 -13.24 36.87 -20.44
C TRP A 477 -12.15 37.26 -21.44
#